data_8c845e42e75bcca5adb29dae03303e35
#
_entry.id   8c845e42e75bcca5adb29dae03303e35
#
_cell.length_a   1.000
_cell.length_b   1.000
_cell.length_c   1.000
_cell.angle_alpha   90.00
_cell.angle_beta   90.00
_cell.angle_gamma   90.00
#
_symmetry.space_group_name_H-M   'P 1'
#
loop_
_entity.id
_entity.type
_entity.pdbx_description
1 polymer ?
#
loop_
_entity_poly.entity_id
_entity_poly.type
_entity_poly.pdbx_seq_one_letter_code
_entity_poly.pdbx_strand_id
1 'polypeptide(L)'
;MTPRMTYVTRPASPATKTMFSRILTSALFAGAAAGLIAALLQLVFVQPVLLHAELYESGELVHFGGEAISAHPELPGMFSDLTRDALSVVFTMLTYTGYALMMVALMSVAEGQGHTVDGRTGVLWGLAGFIAFHLAPGFTLAPEVPGVAAADVYARQVWWFATVAAALVALWLIAFGGNLISYVVAAALLLAPHLIGAPEPDVFTGPVPTEIGALFAARAFGIGLVAWVLVGTFAGYFWQSEGKRAQAAA
;
A
#
# COMPACT_ATOMS: atom_id res chain seq x y z
N MET A 1 -59.06 11.69 4.50
CA MET A 1 -58.02 12.67 4.06
C MET A 1 -56.77 12.46 4.93
N THR A 2 -55.80 11.71 4.43
CA THR A 2 -54.56 11.38 5.14
C THR A 2 -53.51 12.47 4.83
N PRO A 3 -52.85 13.05 5.80
CA PRO A 3 -51.82 14.06 5.55
C PRO A 3 -50.57 13.40 4.92
N ARG A 4 -50.14 13.87 3.76
CA ARG A 4 -48.87 13.52 3.12
C ARG A 4 -47.73 14.09 3.99
N MET A 5 -46.95 13.19 4.62
CA MET A 5 -45.65 13.58 5.19
C MET A 5 -44.68 13.92 4.05
N THR A 6 -44.40 15.17 3.89
CA THR A 6 -43.32 15.67 3.05
C THR A 6 -42.01 15.47 3.82
N TYR A 7 -41.20 14.49 3.38
CA TYR A 7 -39.81 14.36 3.87
C TYR A 7 -39.02 15.55 3.36
N VAL A 8 -38.76 16.50 4.23
CA VAL A 8 -37.79 17.58 3.99
C VAL A 8 -36.41 16.95 4.19
N THR A 9 -35.74 16.63 3.07
CA THR A 9 -34.31 16.28 3.12
C THR A 9 -33.54 17.50 3.59
N ARG A 10 -33.07 17.46 4.84
CA ARG A 10 -32.14 18.49 5.35
C ARG A 10 -30.91 18.51 4.45
N PRO A 11 -30.54 19.64 3.83
CA PRO A 11 -29.27 19.75 3.15
C PRO A 11 -28.15 19.49 4.16
N ALA A 12 -27.11 18.74 3.73
CA ALA A 12 -25.92 18.50 4.55
C ALA A 12 -25.39 19.83 5.09
N SER A 13 -25.04 19.89 6.38
CA SER A 13 -24.57 21.13 6.99
C SER A 13 -23.28 21.62 6.27
N PRO A 14 -23.03 22.92 6.20
CA PRO A 14 -21.82 23.47 5.57
C PRO A 14 -20.52 22.86 6.12
N ALA A 15 -20.48 22.55 7.43
CA ALA A 15 -19.34 21.91 8.08
C ALA A 15 -19.05 20.48 7.55
N THR A 16 -20.09 19.70 7.23
CA THR A 16 -19.93 18.35 6.67
C THR A 16 -19.39 18.41 5.23
N LYS A 17 -19.84 19.41 4.44
CA LYS A 17 -19.32 19.60 3.08
C LYS A 17 -17.84 19.99 3.08
N THR A 18 -17.42 20.84 4.01
CA THR A 18 -16.01 21.26 4.11
C THR A 18 -15.10 20.11 4.55
N MET A 19 -15.53 19.26 5.49
CA MET A 19 -14.73 18.11 5.95
C MET A 19 -14.52 17.05 4.84
N PHE A 20 -15.59 16.69 4.14
CA PHE A 20 -15.50 15.75 3.02
C PHE A 20 -14.60 16.28 1.90
N SER A 21 -14.77 17.56 1.52
CA SER A 21 -13.92 18.20 0.53
C SER A 21 -12.45 18.21 0.97
N ARG A 22 -12.16 18.50 2.25
CA ARG A 22 -10.82 18.49 2.81
C ARG A 22 -10.18 17.08 2.73
N ILE A 23 -10.94 16.01 3.07
CA ILE A 23 -10.47 14.63 2.94
C ILE A 23 -10.12 14.33 1.47
N LEU A 24 -11.05 14.58 0.57
CA LEU A 24 -10.90 14.25 -0.85
C LEU A 24 -9.73 15.01 -1.48
N THR A 25 -9.65 16.32 -1.28
CA THR A 25 -8.59 17.16 -1.86
C THR A 25 -7.21 16.75 -1.33
N SER A 26 -7.08 16.57 -0.01
CA SER A 26 -5.80 16.17 0.61
C SER A 26 -5.34 14.81 0.11
N ALA A 27 -6.25 13.84 0.00
CA ALA A 27 -5.93 12.50 -0.45
C ALA A 27 -5.56 12.43 -1.94
N LEU A 28 -6.29 13.16 -2.79
CA LEU A 28 -6.00 13.21 -4.23
C LEU A 28 -4.60 13.78 -4.51
N PHE A 29 -4.26 14.92 -3.89
CA PHE A 29 -2.92 15.50 -4.08
C PHE A 29 -1.82 14.64 -3.49
N ALA A 30 -2.02 14.11 -2.28
CA ALA A 30 -1.04 13.24 -1.64
C ALA A 30 -0.81 11.95 -2.43
N GLY A 31 -1.88 11.28 -2.81
CA GLY A 31 -1.83 10.01 -3.54
C GLY A 31 -1.28 10.16 -4.94
N ALA A 32 -1.69 11.20 -5.67
CA ALA A 32 -1.17 11.44 -7.01
C ALA A 32 0.33 11.77 -7.00
N ALA A 33 0.78 12.66 -6.09
CA ALA A 33 2.19 13.01 -5.99
C ALA A 33 3.07 11.84 -5.53
N ALA A 34 2.69 11.16 -4.45
CA ALA A 34 3.42 10.00 -3.95
C ALA A 34 3.36 8.82 -4.93
N GLY A 35 2.20 8.58 -5.55
CA GLY A 35 1.99 7.53 -6.55
C GLY A 35 2.82 7.74 -7.80
N LEU A 36 2.98 8.99 -8.28
CA LEU A 36 3.86 9.28 -9.40
C LEU A 36 5.33 8.96 -9.06
N ILE A 37 5.80 9.40 -7.90
CA ILE A 37 7.18 9.09 -7.48
C ILE A 37 7.36 7.58 -7.31
N ALA A 38 6.41 6.89 -6.68
CA ALA A 38 6.44 5.44 -6.54
C ALA A 38 6.46 4.73 -7.90
N ALA A 39 5.65 5.17 -8.86
CA ALA A 39 5.61 4.61 -10.21
C ALA A 39 6.97 4.75 -10.92
N LEU A 40 7.59 5.93 -10.85
CA LEU A 40 8.91 6.15 -11.44
C LEU A 40 9.98 5.27 -10.80
N LEU A 41 9.95 5.12 -9.47
CA LEU A 41 10.86 4.20 -8.77
C LEU A 41 10.62 2.73 -9.16
N GLN A 42 9.35 2.32 -9.32
CA GLN A 42 9.01 0.97 -9.78
C GLN A 42 9.50 0.70 -11.19
N LEU A 43 9.32 1.64 -12.13
CA LEU A 43 9.83 1.52 -13.50
C LEU A 43 11.35 1.32 -13.55
N VAL A 44 12.08 2.03 -12.67
CA VAL A 44 13.56 1.97 -12.67
C VAL A 44 14.09 0.75 -11.93
N PHE A 45 13.52 0.40 -10.79
CA PHE A 45 14.14 -0.59 -9.91
C PHE A 45 13.41 -1.93 -9.85
N VAL A 46 12.09 -1.98 -10.00
CA VAL A 46 11.30 -3.22 -9.84
C VAL A 46 11.03 -3.85 -11.20
N GLN A 47 10.57 -3.07 -12.17
CA GLN A 47 10.19 -3.57 -13.48
C GLN A 47 11.29 -4.35 -14.20
N PRO A 48 12.58 -3.93 -14.21
CA PRO A 48 13.63 -4.72 -14.84
C PRO A 48 13.79 -6.12 -14.23
N VAL A 49 13.58 -6.26 -12.90
CA VAL A 49 13.64 -7.56 -12.24
C VAL A 49 12.44 -8.42 -12.61
N LEU A 50 11.26 -7.82 -12.71
CA LEU A 50 10.04 -8.49 -13.14
C LEU A 50 10.18 -9.03 -14.57
N LEU A 51 10.62 -8.16 -15.52
CA LEU A 51 10.85 -8.55 -16.90
C LEU A 51 11.91 -9.65 -17.02
N HIS A 52 12.94 -9.62 -16.16
CA HIS A 52 13.94 -10.68 -16.13
C HIS A 52 13.32 -12.03 -15.68
N ALA A 53 12.43 -12.01 -14.70
CA ALA A 53 11.72 -13.22 -14.28
C ALA A 53 10.78 -13.76 -15.37
N GLU A 54 10.12 -12.87 -16.14
CA GLU A 54 9.25 -13.24 -17.26
C GLU A 54 10.00 -14.00 -18.36
N LEU A 55 11.29 -13.70 -18.62
CA LEU A 55 12.10 -14.45 -19.59
C LEU A 55 12.31 -15.91 -19.17
N TYR A 56 12.37 -16.21 -17.87
CA TYR A 56 12.42 -17.58 -17.39
C TYR A 56 11.04 -18.23 -17.44
N GLU A 57 9.98 -17.50 -17.11
CA GLU A 57 8.61 -18.01 -17.17
C GLU A 57 8.23 -18.37 -18.61
N SER A 58 8.60 -17.54 -19.59
CA SER A 58 8.34 -17.79 -21.02
C SER A 58 9.24 -18.88 -21.63
N GLY A 59 10.32 -19.28 -20.94
CA GLY A 59 11.29 -20.24 -21.43
C GLY A 59 12.35 -19.66 -22.38
N GLU A 60 12.40 -18.34 -22.53
CA GLU A 60 13.48 -17.66 -23.28
C GLU A 60 14.83 -17.81 -22.58
N LEU A 61 14.81 -17.85 -21.23
CA LEU A 61 15.98 -18.19 -20.42
C LEU A 61 15.71 -19.49 -19.67
N VAL A 62 16.75 -20.33 -19.52
CA VAL A 62 16.68 -21.62 -18.82
C VAL A 62 17.67 -21.63 -17.68
N HIS A 63 17.21 -21.80 -16.43
CA HIS A 63 18.08 -21.82 -15.26
C HIS A 63 18.79 -23.16 -15.05
N PHE A 64 18.10 -24.29 -15.33
CA PHE A 64 18.63 -25.63 -15.11
C PHE A 64 18.90 -26.37 -16.43
N GLY A 65 20.07 -26.96 -16.55
CA GLY A 65 20.42 -27.82 -17.70
C GLY A 65 20.97 -27.11 -18.93
N GLY A 66 21.28 -25.81 -18.83
CA GLY A 66 21.86 -25.00 -19.89
C GLY A 66 23.30 -24.56 -19.62
N GLU A 67 23.89 -23.83 -20.57
CA GLU A 67 25.14 -23.10 -20.34
C GLU A 67 24.93 -21.98 -19.30
N ALA A 68 26.03 -21.51 -18.68
CA ALA A 68 25.97 -20.41 -17.71
C ALA A 68 25.30 -19.17 -18.35
N ILE A 69 24.21 -18.72 -17.74
CA ILE A 69 23.42 -17.61 -18.23
C ILE A 69 23.96 -16.30 -17.63
N SER A 70 24.01 -15.25 -18.44
CA SER A 70 24.41 -13.93 -17.98
C SER A 70 23.49 -13.44 -16.85
N ALA A 71 24.09 -12.91 -15.79
CA ALA A 71 23.32 -12.20 -14.74
C ALA A 71 22.69 -10.89 -15.26
N HIS A 72 23.09 -10.45 -16.45
CA HIS A 72 22.62 -9.23 -17.10
C HIS A 72 22.17 -9.54 -18.55
N PRO A 73 21.01 -10.25 -18.73
CA PRO A 73 20.48 -10.47 -20.06
C PRO A 73 20.07 -9.14 -20.70
N GLU A 74 19.99 -9.12 -22.01
CA GLU A 74 19.44 -7.98 -22.73
C GLU A 74 17.93 -7.90 -22.46
N LEU A 75 17.57 -7.08 -21.47
CA LEU A 75 16.17 -6.80 -21.16
C LEU A 75 15.59 -5.78 -22.15
N PRO A 76 14.27 -5.83 -22.41
CA PRO A 76 13.59 -4.76 -23.12
C PRO A 76 13.93 -3.41 -22.50
N GLY A 77 14.41 -2.45 -23.30
CA GLY A 77 14.80 -1.14 -22.81
C GLY A 77 13.63 -0.44 -22.09
N MET A 78 13.95 0.48 -21.19
CA MET A 78 12.96 1.36 -20.58
C MET A 78 12.21 2.10 -21.71
N PHE A 79 10.87 2.13 -21.64
CA PHE A 79 9.98 2.68 -22.68
C PHE A 79 9.92 1.87 -23.99
N SER A 80 10.39 0.62 -24.03
CA SER A 80 10.19 -0.26 -25.18
C SER A 80 8.70 -0.57 -25.43
N ASP A 81 7.87 -0.54 -24.38
CA ASP A 81 6.40 -0.63 -24.43
C ASP A 81 5.79 0.54 -23.65
N LEU A 82 5.56 1.65 -24.35
CA LEU A 82 4.98 2.86 -23.78
C LEU A 82 3.57 2.64 -23.21
N THR A 83 2.79 1.73 -23.80
CA THR A 83 1.43 1.44 -23.32
C THR A 83 1.48 0.76 -21.96
N ARG A 84 2.27 -0.29 -21.82
CA ARG A 84 2.50 -1.00 -20.57
C ARG A 84 3.00 -0.03 -19.49
N ASP A 85 4.03 0.75 -19.80
CA ASP A 85 4.67 1.65 -18.83
C ASP A 85 3.71 2.77 -18.40
N ALA A 86 2.97 3.37 -19.34
CA ALA A 86 1.96 4.38 -19.01
C ALA A 86 0.82 3.82 -18.15
N LEU A 87 0.31 2.63 -18.48
CA LEU A 87 -0.72 1.97 -17.68
C LEU A 87 -0.22 1.63 -16.28
N SER A 88 1.03 1.17 -16.14
CA SER A 88 1.67 0.92 -14.84
C SER A 88 1.75 2.18 -13.99
N VAL A 89 2.12 3.32 -14.59
CA VAL A 89 2.15 4.62 -13.89
C VAL A 89 0.76 5.03 -13.42
N VAL A 90 -0.23 5.00 -14.33
CA VAL A 90 -1.61 5.39 -14.00
C VAL A 90 -2.18 4.49 -12.90
N PHE A 91 -2.01 3.17 -13.02
CA PHE A 91 -2.51 2.21 -12.04
C PHE A 91 -1.86 2.41 -10.66
N THR A 92 -0.54 2.63 -10.62
CA THR A 92 0.19 2.93 -9.40
C THR A 92 -0.32 4.23 -8.75
N MET A 93 -0.49 5.30 -9.52
CA MET A 93 -1.05 6.55 -9.00
C MET A 93 -2.46 6.37 -8.42
N LEU A 94 -3.33 5.61 -9.08
CA LEU A 94 -4.68 5.30 -8.59
C LEU A 94 -4.63 4.49 -7.29
N THR A 95 -3.77 3.49 -7.21
CA THR A 95 -3.58 2.66 -6.03
C THR A 95 -3.13 3.50 -4.82
N TYR A 96 -2.11 4.32 -4.99
CA TYR A 96 -1.64 5.19 -3.91
C TYR A 96 -2.63 6.31 -3.56
N THR A 97 -3.47 6.74 -4.50
CA THR A 97 -4.59 7.65 -4.21
C THR A 97 -5.65 6.95 -3.33
N GLY A 98 -5.95 5.68 -3.60
CA GLY A 98 -6.81 4.87 -2.73
C GLY A 98 -6.26 4.72 -1.32
N TYR A 99 -4.96 4.44 -1.18
CA TYR A 99 -4.28 4.38 0.12
C TYR A 99 -4.30 5.74 0.84
N ALA A 100 -4.07 6.83 0.13
CA ALA A 100 -4.13 8.18 0.69
C ALA A 100 -5.54 8.53 1.19
N LEU A 101 -6.60 8.10 0.50
CA LEU A 101 -7.98 8.29 0.93
C LEU A 101 -8.25 7.59 2.27
N MET A 102 -7.85 6.34 2.40
CA MET A 102 -7.97 5.60 3.66
C MET A 102 -7.15 6.26 4.78
N MET A 103 -5.92 6.64 4.49
CA MET A 103 -5.04 7.28 5.46
C MET A 103 -5.57 8.62 5.95
N VAL A 104 -6.01 9.50 5.03
CA VAL A 104 -6.57 10.81 5.40
C VAL A 104 -7.88 10.67 6.17
N ALA A 105 -8.70 9.65 5.86
CA ALA A 105 -9.89 9.34 6.65
C ALA A 105 -9.53 8.98 8.11
N LEU A 106 -8.53 8.11 8.31
CA LEU A 106 -8.03 7.77 9.65
C LEU A 106 -7.39 8.98 10.37
N MET A 107 -6.61 9.79 9.65
CA MET A 107 -6.05 11.05 10.16
C MET A 107 -7.15 12.00 10.63
N SER A 108 -8.27 12.09 9.91
CA SER A 108 -9.42 12.93 10.30
C SER A 108 -10.07 12.46 11.60
N VAL A 109 -10.15 11.14 11.82
CA VAL A 109 -10.63 10.56 13.09
C VAL A 109 -9.68 10.89 14.24
N ALA A 110 -8.38 10.74 14.03
CA ALA A 110 -7.37 11.07 15.04
C ALA A 110 -7.37 12.58 15.40
N GLU A 111 -7.48 13.47 14.39
CA GLU A 111 -7.63 14.91 14.64
C GLU A 111 -8.89 15.21 15.45
N GLY A 112 -10.01 14.52 15.17
CA GLY A 112 -11.25 14.63 15.95
C GLY A 112 -11.12 14.15 17.41
N GLN A 113 -10.15 13.30 17.72
CA GLN A 113 -9.78 12.86 19.06
C GLN A 113 -8.74 13.77 19.76
N GLY A 114 -8.33 14.87 19.11
CA GLY A 114 -7.40 15.85 19.66
C GLY A 114 -5.93 15.61 19.31
N HIS A 115 -5.63 14.67 18.42
CA HIS A 115 -4.26 14.42 17.96
C HIS A 115 -3.86 15.36 16.82
N THR A 116 -2.62 15.83 16.82
CA THR A 116 -2.11 16.69 15.75
C THR A 116 -1.80 15.89 14.49
N VAL A 117 -2.25 16.39 13.34
CA VAL A 117 -1.96 15.83 12.02
C VAL A 117 -1.30 16.90 11.16
N ASP A 118 -0.04 16.68 10.83
CA ASP A 118 0.80 17.54 9.98
C ASP A 118 1.78 16.70 9.16
N GLY A 119 2.64 17.35 8.36
CA GLY A 119 3.62 16.65 7.53
C GLY A 119 4.66 15.84 8.34
N ARG A 120 4.94 16.19 9.59
CA ARG A 120 5.90 15.46 10.43
C ARG A 120 5.26 14.21 11.02
N THR A 121 4.09 14.35 11.61
CA THR A 121 3.33 13.20 12.11
C THR A 121 2.90 12.29 10.95
N GLY A 122 2.73 12.84 9.75
CA GLY A 122 2.49 12.11 8.51
C GLY A 122 3.54 11.05 8.20
N VAL A 123 4.81 11.25 8.57
CA VAL A 123 5.85 10.21 8.45
C VAL A 123 5.49 8.96 9.26
N LEU A 124 5.00 9.13 10.49
CA LEU A 124 4.59 8.01 11.34
C LEU A 124 3.37 7.28 10.77
N TRP A 125 2.42 8.03 10.20
CA TRP A 125 1.29 7.46 9.48
C TRP A 125 1.73 6.64 8.26
N GLY A 126 2.72 7.16 7.50
CA GLY A 126 3.30 6.43 6.38
C GLY A 126 4.01 5.15 6.82
N LEU A 127 4.81 5.21 7.88
CA LEU A 127 5.45 4.01 8.46
C LEU A 127 4.41 2.98 8.92
N ALA A 128 3.34 3.42 9.59
CA ALA A 128 2.23 2.55 9.99
C ALA A 128 1.56 1.90 8.77
N GLY A 129 1.32 2.66 7.70
CA GLY A 129 0.80 2.13 6.43
C GLY A 129 1.73 1.09 5.81
N PHE A 130 3.03 1.36 5.75
CA PHE A 130 4.01 0.39 5.27
C PHE A 130 4.00 -0.90 6.10
N ILE A 131 4.00 -0.78 7.43
CA ILE A 131 3.95 -1.95 8.32
C ILE A 131 2.68 -2.75 8.06
N ALA A 132 1.51 -2.10 7.98
CA ALA A 132 0.24 -2.80 7.83
C ALA A 132 0.08 -3.49 6.48
N PHE A 133 0.44 -2.82 5.38
CA PHE A 133 0.14 -3.29 4.02
C PHE A 133 1.29 -4.06 3.35
N HIS A 134 2.53 -3.87 3.81
CA HIS A 134 3.71 -4.50 3.23
C HIS A 134 4.46 -5.38 4.22
N LEU A 135 4.93 -4.80 5.33
CA LEU A 135 5.83 -5.52 6.23
C LEU A 135 5.15 -6.70 6.94
N ALA A 136 3.98 -6.45 7.56
CA ALA A 136 3.28 -7.50 8.28
C ALA A 136 2.87 -8.67 7.36
N PRO A 137 2.10 -8.47 6.26
CA PRO A 137 1.79 -9.59 5.39
C PRO A 137 3.02 -10.17 4.69
N GLY A 138 3.96 -9.35 4.28
CA GLY A 138 5.14 -9.79 3.55
C GLY A 138 6.19 -10.52 4.37
N PHE A 139 6.07 -10.52 5.70
CA PHE A 139 6.95 -11.28 6.59
C PHE A 139 6.81 -12.79 6.40
N THR A 140 5.62 -13.29 6.12
CA THR A 140 5.35 -14.72 5.87
C THR A 140 4.79 -14.98 4.48
N LEU A 141 4.26 -14.00 3.77
CA LEU A 141 3.81 -14.08 2.39
C LEU A 141 4.55 -13.01 1.56
N ALA A 142 5.81 -13.29 1.26
CA ALA A 142 6.67 -12.36 0.53
C ALA A 142 6.13 -12.08 -0.89
N PRO A 143 6.41 -10.89 -1.47
CA PRO A 143 6.14 -10.63 -2.88
C PRO A 143 6.85 -11.64 -3.78
N GLU A 144 6.12 -12.21 -4.72
CA GLU A 144 6.60 -13.25 -5.64
C GLU A 144 6.75 -12.68 -7.05
N VAL A 145 7.67 -13.27 -7.82
CA VAL A 145 7.83 -13.01 -9.25
C VAL A 145 6.98 -13.98 -10.07
N PRO A 146 6.66 -13.66 -11.35
CA PRO A 146 6.03 -14.61 -12.27
C PRO A 146 6.82 -15.92 -12.41
N GLY A 147 6.13 -17.02 -12.67
CA GLY A 147 6.73 -18.33 -12.92
C GLY A 147 7.11 -19.13 -11.67
N VAL A 148 6.95 -18.62 -10.46
CA VAL A 148 7.15 -19.40 -9.22
C VAL A 148 5.84 -20.05 -8.78
N ALA A 149 5.93 -21.22 -8.14
CA ALA A 149 4.77 -21.89 -7.56
C ALA A 149 4.20 -21.04 -6.43
N ALA A 150 2.90 -20.77 -6.49
CA ALA A 150 2.18 -19.99 -5.50
C ALA A 150 1.00 -20.79 -4.92
N ALA A 151 0.63 -20.51 -3.67
CA ALA A 151 -0.56 -21.06 -3.06
C ALA A 151 -1.84 -20.56 -3.75
N ASP A 152 -2.97 -21.18 -3.44
CA ASP A 152 -4.29 -20.76 -3.95
C ASP A 152 -4.52 -19.26 -3.72
N VAL A 153 -4.92 -18.59 -4.78
CA VAL A 153 -5.08 -17.12 -4.80
C VAL A 153 -6.12 -16.65 -3.78
N TYR A 154 -7.23 -17.39 -3.61
CA TYR A 154 -8.27 -16.99 -2.66
C TYR A 154 -7.78 -17.13 -1.22
N ALA A 155 -7.09 -18.21 -0.89
CA ALA A 155 -6.51 -18.42 0.43
C ALA A 155 -5.50 -17.31 0.77
N ARG A 156 -4.62 -16.96 -0.19
CA ARG A 156 -3.64 -15.86 -0.05
C ARG A 156 -4.33 -14.51 0.18
N GLN A 157 -5.39 -14.22 -0.56
CA GLN A 157 -6.14 -12.97 -0.40
C GLN A 157 -6.81 -12.88 0.98
N VAL A 158 -7.51 -13.94 1.41
CA VAL A 158 -8.17 -13.98 2.73
C VAL A 158 -7.15 -13.77 3.84
N TRP A 159 -6.03 -14.51 3.78
CA TRP A 159 -4.97 -14.38 4.78
C TRP A 159 -4.34 -12.97 4.78
N TRP A 160 -4.07 -12.43 3.60
CA TRP A 160 -3.50 -11.09 3.44
C TRP A 160 -4.41 -10.01 4.02
N PHE A 161 -5.70 -10.01 3.66
CA PHE A 161 -6.66 -9.03 4.19
C PHE A 161 -6.83 -9.15 5.70
N ALA A 162 -6.88 -10.37 6.25
CA ALA A 162 -6.94 -10.60 7.69
C ALA A 162 -5.70 -10.05 8.41
N THR A 163 -4.51 -10.27 7.84
CA THR A 163 -3.24 -9.77 8.40
C THR A 163 -3.19 -8.25 8.36
N VAL A 164 -3.57 -7.62 7.24
CA VAL A 164 -3.65 -6.15 7.13
C VAL A 164 -4.64 -5.57 8.14
N ALA A 165 -5.83 -6.15 8.26
CA ALA A 165 -6.83 -5.68 9.22
C ALA A 165 -6.33 -5.81 10.66
N ALA A 166 -5.72 -6.94 11.03
CA ALA A 166 -5.12 -7.14 12.35
C ALA A 166 -4.00 -6.13 12.63
N ALA A 167 -3.12 -5.89 11.65
CA ALA A 167 -2.02 -4.92 11.77
C ALA A 167 -2.53 -3.48 11.92
N LEU A 168 -3.55 -3.07 11.16
CA LEU A 168 -4.16 -1.74 11.29
C LEU A 168 -4.76 -1.52 12.67
N VAL A 169 -5.52 -2.50 13.20
CA VAL A 169 -6.08 -2.43 14.56
C VAL A 169 -4.97 -2.39 15.61
N ALA A 170 -3.95 -3.23 15.46
CA ALA A 170 -2.82 -3.27 16.38
C ALA A 170 -2.06 -1.94 16.43
N LEU A 171 -1.74 -1.37 15.26
CA LEU A 171 -1.04 -0.07 15.18
C LEU A 171 -1.89 1.07 15.75
N TRP A 172 -3.20 1.04 15.54
CA TRP A 172 -4.12 1.99 16.17
C TRP A 172 -4.10 1.88 17.69
N LEU A 173 -4.15 0.64 18.24
CA LEU A 173 -4.06 0.40 19.67
C LEU A 173 -2.71 0.82 20.27
N ILE A 174 -1.61 0.62 19.55
CA ILE A 174 -0.27 1.09 19.95
C ILE A 174 -0.23 2.62 20.01
N ALA A 175 -0.76 3.28 18.99
CA ALA A 175 -0.70 4.73 18.87
C ALA A 175 -1.63 5.45 19.86
N PHE A 176 -2.82 4.92 20.10
CA PHE A 176 -3.89 5.64 20.79
C PHE A 176 -4.49 4.92 22.00
N GLY A 177 -4.16 3.66 22.25
CA GLY A 177 -4.75 2.85 23.31
C GLY A 177 -4.33 3.27 24.73
N GLY A 178 -3.09 3.69 24.92
CA GLY A 178 -2.58 4.31 26.16
C GLY A 178 -2.56 3.45 27.42
N ASN A 179 -2.78 2.12 27.33
CA ASN A 179 -2.81 1.21 28.47
C ASN A 179 -2.21 -0.17 28.13
N LEU A 180 -1.83 -0.93 29.16
CA LEU A 180 -1.18 -2.23 28.99
C LEU A 180 -2.04 -3.24 28.20
N ILE A 181 -3.35 -3.24 28.41
CA ILE A 181 -4.25 -4.17 27.72
C ILE A 181 -4.20 -3.91 26.21
N SER A 182 -4.24 -2.64 25.79
CA SER A 182 -4.12 -2.26 24.38
C SER A 182 -2.82 -2.77 23.76
N TYR A 183 -1.69 -2.67 24.45
CA TYR A 183 -0.40 -3.18 23.97
C TYR A 183 -0.37 -4.71 23.88
N VAL A 184 -0.93 -5.40 24.86
CA VAL A 184 -1.02 -6.88 24.84
C VAL A 184 -1.91 -7.35 23.67
N VAL A 185 -3.07 -6.72 23.48
CA VAL A 185 -3.97 -7.05 22.35
C VAL A 185 -3.30 -6.74 21.03
N ALA A 186 -2.60 -5.60 20.91
CA ALA A 186 -1.87 -5.25 19.71
C ALA A 186 -0.77 -6.27 19.38
N ALA A 187 0.00 -6.70 20.37
CA ALA A 187 1.01 -7.75 20.18
C ALA A 187 0.38 -9.07 19.73
N ALA A 188 -0.74 -9.47 20.33
CA ALA A 188 -1.47 -10.68 19.92
C ALA A 188 -1.95 -10.57 18.45
N LEU A 189 -2.52 -9.43 18.05
CA LEU A 189 -2.99 -9.20 16.69
C LEU A 189 -1.86 -9.21 15.66
N LEU A 190 -0.69 -8.66 15.99
CA LEU A 190 0.47 -8.69 15.11
C LEU A 190 1.05 -10.09 14.96
N LEU A 191 1.02 -10.91 16.01
CA LEU A 191 1.61 -12.24 15.99
C LEU A 191 0.66 -13.32 15.45
N ALA A 192 -0.64 -13.19 15.68
CA ALA A 192 -1.62 -14.23 15.35
C ALA A 192 -1.58 -14.70 13.89
N PRO A 193 -1.55 -13.85 12.85
CA PRO A 193 -1.48 -14.32 11.46
C PRO A 193 -0.22 -15.14 11.18
N HIS A 194 0.91 -14.80 11.80
CA HIS A 194 2.18 -15.49 11.60
C HIS A 194 2.24 -16.83 12.36
N LEU A 195 1.56 -16.93 13.49
CA LEU A 195 1.41 -18.20 14.23
C LEU A 195 0.46 -19.16 13.52
N ILE A 196 -0.56 -18.65 12.83
CA ILE A 196 -1.46 -19.44 11.98
C ILE A 196 -0.72 -19.93 10.75
N GLY A 197 0.20 -19.14 10.21
CA GLY A 197 0.94 -19.39 8.98
C GLY A 197 0.26 -18.84 7.73
N ALA A 198 1.06 -18.37 6.77
CA ALA A 198 0.57 -17.99 5.44
C ALA A 198 0.28 -19.24 4.59
N PRO A 199 -0.64 -19.18 3.62
CA PRO A 199 -0.82 -20.25 2.67
C PRO A 199 0.43 -20.49 1.83
N GLU A 200 0.84 -21.74 1.72
CA GLU A 200 2.02 -22.19 0.97
C GLU A 200 1.60 -23.08 -0.19
N PRO A 201 2.37 -23.13 -1.29
CA PRO A 201 2.15 -24.11 -2.36
C PRO A 201 2.53 -25.51 -1.88
N ASP A 202 1.89 -26.56 -2.45
CA ASP A 202 2.18 -27.95 -2.12
C ASP A 202 3.63 -28.33 -2.43
N VAL A 203 4.25 -27.71 -3.44
CA VAL A 203 5.63 -27.94 -3.85
C VAL A 203 6.27 -26.62 -4.28
N PHE A 204 7.42 -26.31 -3.75
CA PHE A 204 8.21 -25.16 -4.19
C PHE A 204 8.93 -25.50 -5.50
N THR A 205 8.45 -25.00 -6.61
CA THR A 205 9.02 -25.17 -7.94
C THR A 205 8.96 -23.86 -8.73
N GLY A 206 9.73 -23.78 -9.80
CA GLY A 206 9.67 -22.67 -10.76
C GLY A 206 10.96 -22.59 -11.58
N PRO A 207 10.89 -22.02 -12.79
CA PRO A 207 12.06 -21.84 -13.66
C PRO A 207 12.95 -20.67 -13.24
N VAL A 208 12.46 -19.77 -12.37
CA VAL A 208 13.14 -18.52 -12.02
C VAL A 208 14.20 -18.77 -10.94
N PRO A 209 15.45 -18.24 -11.12
CA PRO A 209 16.46 -18.26 -10.07
C PRO A 209 15.99 -17.60 -8.77
N THR A 210 16.28 -18.20 -7.64
CA THR A 210 15.86 -17.72 -6.31
C THR A 210 16.38 -16.31 -5.99
N GLU A 211 17.54 -15.94 -6.54
CA GLU A 211 18.16 -14.63 -6.40
C GLU A 211 17.32 -13.52 -7.03
N ILE A 212 16.64 -13.80 -8.15
CA ILE A 212 15.74 -12.83 -8.81
C ILE A 212 14.51 -12.59 -7.93
N GLY A 213 13.93 -13.65 -7.36
CA GLY A 213 12.83 -13.54 -6.40
C GLY A 213 13.21 -12.75 -5.16
N ALA A 214 14.37 -13.03 -4.57
CA ALA A 214 14.89 -12.30 -3.41
C ALA A 214 15.15 -10.82 -3.72
N LEU A 215 15.74 -10.52 -4.89
CA LEU A 215 16.00 -9.15 -5.35
C LEU A 215 14.69 -8.39 -5.58
N PHE A 216 13.69 -9.04 -6.18
CA PHE A 216 12.36 -8.46 -6.38
C PHE A 216 11.71 -8.09 -5.05
N ALA A 217 11.65 -9.04 -4.10
CA ALA A 217 11.07 -8.81 -2.78
C ALA A 217 11.77 -7.66 -2.05
N ALA A 218 13.12 -7.63 -2.04
CA ALA A 218 13.89 -6.56 -1.41
C ALA A 218 13.60 -5.19 -2.01
N ARG A 219 13.53 -5.08 -3.35
CA ARG A 219 13.22 -3.82 -4.04
C ARG A 219 11.77 -3.41 -3.85
N ALA A 220 10.82 -4.34 -3.86
CA ALA A 220 9.42 -4.08 -3.60
C ALA A 220 9.20 -3.50 -2.18
N PHE A 221 9.86 -4.07 -1.17
CA PHE A 221 9.83 -3.55 0.20
C PHE A 221 10.49 -2.17 0.30
N GLY A 222 11.66 -1.98 -0.29
CA GLY A 222 12.37 -0.70 -0.25
C GLY A 222 11.57 0.43 -0.87
N ILE A 223 11.00 0.20 -2.05
CA ILE A 223 10.17 1.21 -2.73
C ILE A 223 8.83 1.38 -2.00
N GLY A 224 8.24 0.29 -1.50
CA GLY A 224 7.03 0.36 -0.70
C GLY A 224 7.22 1.26 0.52
N LEU A 225 8.34 1.13 1.25
CA LEU A 225 8.66 2.00 2.38
C LEU A 225 8.72 3.48 1.98
N VAL A 226 9.47 3.80 0.92
CA VAL A 226 9.59 5.17 0.42
C VAL A 226 8.23 5.73 0.01
N ALA A 227 7.46 4.97 -0.76
CA ALA A 227 6.15 5.39 -1.24
C ALA A 227 5.17 5.65 -0.08
N TRP A 228 5.10 4.77 0.91
CA TRP A 228 4.22 4.94 2.07
C TRP A 228 4.63 6.15 2.93
N VAL A 229 5.93 6.37 3.16
CA VAL A 229 6.43 7.56 3.88
C VAL A 229 6.04 8.83 3.13
N LEU A 230 6.14 8.84 1.81
CA LEU A 230 5.71 9.98 0.98
C LEU A 230 4.20 10.19 1.06
N VAL A 231 3.39 9.13 0.93
CA VAL A 231 1.92 9.21 1.08
C VAL A 231 1.56 9.83 2.42
N GLY A 232 2.13 9.32 3.52
CA GLY A 232 1.83 9.82 4.86
C GLY A 232 2.26 11.26 5.05
N THR A 233 3.47 11.61 4.60
CA THR A 233 4.00 12.97 4.70
C THR A 233 3.15 13.97 3.92
N PHE A 234 2.83 13.65 2.66
CA PHE A 234 2.00 14.51 1.81
C PHE A 234 0.55 14.59 2.32
N ALA A 235 -0.03 13.47 2.77
CA ALA A 235 -1.36 13.44 3.35
C ALA A 235 -1.45 14.38 4.57
N GLY A 236 -0.51 14.28 5.52
CA GLY A 236 -0.45 15.16 6.68
C GLY A 236 -0.24 16.63 6.31
N TYR A 237 0.65 16.90 5.35
CA TYR A 237 0.91 18.25 4.86
C TYR A 237 -0.33 18.88 4.20
N PHE A 238 -0.96 18.19 3.25
CA PHE A 238 -2.14 18.72 2.57
C PHE A 238 -3.33 18.82 3.52
N TRP A 239 -3.51 17.87 4.42
CA TRP A 239 -4.53 17.92 5.45
C TRP A 239 -4.44 19.18 6.32
N GLN A 240 -3.23 19.49 6.81
CA GLN A 240 -2.98 20.71 7.58
C GLN A 240 -3.20 21.98 6.74
N SER A 241 -2.73 21.96 5.48
CA SER A 241 -2.85 23.11 4.56
C SER A 241 -4.32 23.44 4.25
N GLU A 242 -5.14 22.44 3.95
CA GLU A 242 -6.58 22.62 3.71
C GLU A 242 -7.32 23.10 4.97
N GLY A 243 -6.92 22.63 6.17
CA GLY A 243 -7.47 23.11 7.43
C GLY A 243 -7.22 24.61 7.64
N LYS A 244 -5.98 25.08 7.38
CA LYS A 244 -5.64 26.51 7.47
C LYS A 244 -6.43 27.36 6.47
N ARG A 245 -6.61 26.87 5.23
CA ARG A 245 -7.43 27.56 4.20
C ARG A 245 -8.89 27.66 4.61
N ALA A 246 -9.47 26.62 5.17
CA ALA A 246 -10.84 26.62 5.65
C ALA A 246 -11.06 27.64 6.80
N GLN A 247 -10.09 27.73 7.72
CA GLN A 247 -10.13 28.71 8.82
C GLN A 247 -9.98 30.16 8.32
N ALA A 248 -9.16 30.40 7.29
CA ALA A 248 -8.98 31.73 6.71
C ALA A 248 -10.18 32.21 5.89
N ALA A 249 -11.07 31.31 5.48
CA ALA A 249 -12.27 31.61 4.69
C ALA A 249 -13.55 31.73 5.55
N ALA A 250 -13.49 31.43 6.85
CA ALA A 250 -14.60 31.53 7.81
C ALA A 250 -14.57 32.84 8.58
#